data_0ffb8b427e87bf34c3cf64c7b6748162
#
_entry.id   0ffb8b427e87bf34c3cf64c7b6748162
#
_cell.length_a   1.000
_cell.length_b   1.000
_cell.length_c   1.000
_cell.angle_alpha   90.00
_cell.angle_beta   90.00
_cell.angle_gamma   90.00
#
_symmetry.space_group_name_H-M   'P 1'
#
loop_
_entity.id
_entity.type
_entity.pdbx_description
1 polymer ?
#
loop_
_entity_poly.entity_id
_entity_poly.type
_entity_poly.pdbx_seq_one_letter_code
_entity_poly.pdbx_strand_id
1 'polypeptide(L)' 'MVDEQLEQIEGVVEDIIYENEDNGYVVFEISGGGVLTVVCGIVGELHAGESVICRGRYENLSLIHI' A
#
# COMPACT_ATOMS: atom_id res chain seq x y z
N MET A 1 17.17 8.82 18.16
CA MET A 1 16.85 8.45 17.21
C MET A 1 15.55 8.12 17.14
N VAL A 2 14.88 8.33 16.43
CA VAL A 2 13.68 8.14 16.38
C VAL A 2 13.30 7.10 15.73
N ASP A 3 12.54 6.48 16.12
CA ASP A 3 12.15 5.55 15.47
C ASP A 3 10.99 5.65 14.86
N GLU A 4 10.88 5.83 13.78
CA GLU A 4 9.82 5.77 13.08
C GLU A 4 9.36 4.42 13.04
N GLN A 5 8.34 4.10 13.55
CA GLN A 5 7.85 2.85 13.56
C GLN A 5 7.17 2.56 12.28
N LEU A 6 7.74 1.99 11.31
CA LEU A 6 7.14 1.61 10.07
C LEU A 6 6.41 0.31 10.23
N GLU A 7 5.20 0.27 9.72
CA GLU A 7 4.42 -0.95 9.73
C GLU A 7 4.70 -1.74 8.47
N GLN A 8 4.78 -3.02 8.58
CA GLN A 8 4.98 -3.86 7.41
C GLN A 8 3.70 -4.63 7.18
N ILE A 9 3.16 -4.53 5.98
CA ILE A 9 1.94 -5.21 5.63
C ILE A 9 2.19 -6.09 4.45
N GLU A 10 1.73 -7.33 4.53
CA GLU A 10 1.92 -8.27 3.48
C GLU A 10 0.56 -8.71 3.03
N GLY A 11 0.34 -8.76 1.77
CA GLY A 11 -0.95 -9.17 1.27
C GLY A 11 -0.99 -9.22 -0.24
N VAL A 12 -2.18 -9.40 -0.78
CA VAL A 12 -2.40 -9.52 -2.20
C VAL A 12 -3.15 -8.28 -2.66
N VAL A 13 -2.74 -7.71 -3.77
CA VAL A 13 -3.39 -6.54 -4.31
C VAL A 13 -4.77 -6.95 -4.80
N GLU A 14 -5.81 -6.35 -4.22
CA GLU A 14 -7.17 -6.68 -4.60
C GLU A 14 -7.69 -5.74 -5.67
N ASP A 15 -7.34 -4.48 -5.59
CA ASP A 15 -7.86 -3.52 -6.55
C ASP A 15 -6.96 -2.31 -6.59
N ILE A 16 -6.82 -1.71 -7.73
CA ILE A 16 -6.05 -0.49 -7.90
C ILE A 16 -7.06 0.62 -8.05
N ILE A 17 -7.11 1.52 -7.07
CA ILE A 17 -8.10 2.55 -7.04
C ILE A 17 -7.70 3.72 -7.92
N TYR A 18 -6.44 4.07 -7.92
CA TYR A 18 -5.98 5.21 -8.70
C TYR A 18 -4.53 5.00 -9.09
N GLU A 19 -4.18 5.38 -10.29
CA GLU A 19 -2.82 5.20 -10.74
C GLU A 19 -2.44 6.39 -11.59
N ASN A 20 -1.31 7.02 -11.29
CA ASN A 20 -0.82 8.14 -12.08
C ASN A 20 0.47 7.68 -12.74
N GLU A 21 0.45 7.51 -14.04
CA GLU A 21 1.58 6.97 -14.74
C GLU A 21 2.72 7.96 -14.86
N ASP A 22 2.45 9.24 -14.68
CA ASP A 22 3.51 10.21 -14.84
C ASP A 22 4.50 10.15 -13.71
N ASN A 23 4.08 9.87 -12.52
CA ASN A 23 4.99 9.85 -11.39
C ASN A 23 5.00 8.52 -10.65
N GLY A 24 4.24 7.55 -11.10
CA GLY A 24 4.21 6.24 -10.46
C GLY A 24 3.42 6.19 -9.17
N TYR A 25 2.61 7.22 -8.89
CA TYR A 25 1.83 7.22 -7.67
C TYR A 25 0.62 6.31 -7.83
N VAL A 26 0.39 5.45 -6.88
CA VAL A 26 -0.68 4.46 -6.95
C VAL A 26 -1.41 4.42 -5.63
N VAL A 27 -2.71 4.29 -5.67
CA VAL A 27 -3.53 4.02 -4.50
C VAL A 27 -4.20 2.68 -4.74
N PHE A 28 -4.02 1.75 -3.86
CA PHE A 28 -4.51 0.40 -4.10
C PHE A 28 -4.93 -0.25 -2.79
N GLU A 29 -5.71 -1.33 -2.90
CA GLU A 29 -6.14 -2.07 -1.75
C GLU A 29 -5.44 -3.39 -1.72
N ILE A 30 -5.00 -3.81 -0.55
CA ILE A 30 -4.43 -5.13 -0.39
C ILE A 30 -5.23 -5.89 0.66
N SER A 31 -5.25 -7.19 0.54
CA SER A 31 -5.90 -8.01 1.53
C SER A 31 -4.86 -8.90 2.18
N GLY A 32 -4.91 -9.00 3.47
CA GLY A 32 -4.02 -9.87 4.21
C GLY A 32 -4.60 -10.12 5.57
N GLY A 33 -4.60 -11.35 6.00
CA GLY A 33 -5.12 -11.67 7.31
C GLY A 33 -6.60 -11.36 7.47
N GLY A 34 -7.35 -11.34 6.38
CA GLY A 34 -8.77 -11.08 6.46
C GLY A 34 -9.12 -9.59 6.51
N VAL A 35 -8.17 -8.72 6.28
CA VAL A 35 -8.39 -7.29 6.37
C VAL A 35 -8.00 -6.64 5.06
N LEU A 36 -8.79 -5.67 4.63
CA LEU A 36 -8.45 -4.87 3.47
C LEU A 36 -7.83 -3.58 3.96
N THR A 37 -6.71 -3.22 3.37
CA THR A 37 -6.00 -2.00 3.74
C THR A 37 -5.75 -1.18 2.50
N VAL A 38 -5.96 0.11 2.58
CA VAL A 38 -5.69 1.00 1.46
C VAL A 38 -4.27 1.53 1.61
N VAL A 39 -3.49 1.41 0.55
CA VAL A 39 -2.10 1.80 0.56
C VAL A 39 -1.88 2.81 -0.56
N CYS A 40 -1.12 3.84 -0.30
CA CYS A 40 -0.78 4.80 -1.34
C CYS A 40 0.70 5.13 -1.30
N GLY A 41 1.26 5.42 -2.43
CA GLY A 41 2.67 5.78 -2.52
C GLY A 41 3.17 5.68 -3.94
N ILE A 42 4.45 5.97 -4.12
CA ILE A 42 5.05 5.90 -5.43
C ILE A 42 5.61 4.51 -5.58
N VAL A 43 4.89 3.67 -6.31
CA VAL A 43 5.22 2.28 -6.40
C VAL A 43 5.61 1.88 -7.82
N GLY A 44 5.10 2.59 -8.79
CA GLY A 44 5.34 2.25 -10.18
C GLY A 44 4.30 1.27 -10.67
N GLU A 45 4.74 0.20 -11.28
CA GLU A 45 3.80 -0.70 -11.89
C GLU A 45 3.30 -1.70 -10.91
N LEU A 46 2.01 -1.94 -10.88
CA LEU A 46 1.40 -2.84 -9.94
C LEU A 46 0.21 -3.51 -10.59
N HIS A 47 -0.07 -4.75 -10.28
CA HIS A 47 -1.15 -5.48 -10.89
C HIS A 47 -2.01 -6.14 -9.82
N ALA A 48 -3.30 -6.20 -10.05
CA ALA A 48 -4.22 -6.89 -9.16
C ALA A 48 -3.85 -8.37 -9.12
N GLY A 49 -3.94 -8.96 -7.98
CA GLY A 49 -3.59 -10.36 -7.79
C GLY A 49 -2.13 -10.58 -7.41
N GLU A 50 -1.34 -9.52 -7.39
CA GLU A 50 0.06 -9.64 -7.09
C GLU A 50 0.29 -9.65 -5.59
N SER A 51 1.20 -10.46 -5.11
CA SER A 51 1.54 -10.47 -3.69
C SER A 51 2.58 -9.41 -3.42
N VAL A 52 2.37 -8.61 -2.41
CA VAL A 52 3.28 -7.51 -2.12
C VAL A 52 3.55 -7.42 -0.63
N ILE A 53 4.68 -6.82 -0.31
CA ILE A 53 5.01 -6.48 1.07
C ILE A 53 5.24 -5.00 1.07
N CYS A 54 4.48 -4.27 1.88
CA CYS A 54 4.57 -2.83 1.93
C CYS A 54 5.06 -2.39 3.29
N ARG A 55 5.90 -1.37 3.33
CA ARG A 55 6.34 -0.78 4.57
C ARG A 55 5.96 0.66 4.54
N GLY A 56 5.37 1.16 5.56
CA GLY A 56 4.97 2.55 5.61
C GLY A 56 4.36 2.89 6.93
N ARG A 57 3.76 4.07 7.02
CA ARG A 57 3.13 4.52 8.19
C ARG A 57 1.68 4.63 7.99
N TYR A 58 0.91 4.30 9.01
CA TYR A 58 -0.51 4.51 8.96
C TYR A 58 -0.80 5.99 9.04
N GLU A 59 -1.68 6.45 8.18
CA GLU A 59 -2.15 7.79 8.24
C GLU A 59 -3.65 7.73 8.23
N ASN A 60 -4.27 8.44 9.07
CA ASN A 60 -5.73 8.49 9.18
C ASN A 60 -6.28 7.12 9.52
N LEU A 61 -5.52 6.36 10.26
CA LEU A 61 -5.96 5.13 10.87
C LEU A 61 -6.27 4.00 9.92
N SER A 62 -6.49 4.21 8.67
CA SER A 62 -6.83 3.13 7.79
C SER A 62 -6.06 3.17 6.49
N LEU A 63 -5.13 4.09 6.34
CA LEU A 63 -4.42 4.25 5.12
C LEU A 63 -2.94 4.14 5.39
N ILE A 64 -2.23 3.38 4.61
CA ILE A 64 -0.79 3.27 4.73
C ILE A 64 -0.14 4.03 3.62
N HIS A 65 0.77 4.89 3.99
CA HIS A 65 1.48 5.69 3.00
C HIS A 65 2.91 5.19 2.95
N ILE A 66 3.32 4.72 1.83
CA ILE A 66 4.67 4.21 1.65
C ILE A 66 5.53 5.15 0.86
#